data_785cf2d6e7fc78326f68ac8c61bcc80d
#
_entry.id   785cf2d6e7fc78326f68ac8c61bcc80d
#
_cell.length_a   1.000
_cell.length_b   1.000
_cell.length_c   1.000
_cell.angle_alpha   90.00
_cell.angle_beta   90.00
_cell.angle_gamma   90.00
#
_symmetry.space_group_name_H-M   'P 1'
#
loop_
_entity.id
_entity.type
_entity.pdbx_description
1 polymer ?
#
loop_
_entity_poly.entity_id
_entity_poly.type
_entity_poly.pdbx_seq_one_letter_code
_entity_poly.pdbx_strand_id
1 'polypeptide(L)'
;ETISRVVKIGNNVTEFKVSERVYPYPLYAKGDTRRAGTIGGFSEYILIPNAKRNHSLYAVDERISDKLGCLIEPFTVGCRAARRAVNSGLNSTAAVVFGCGTIGIAAAVALKYFGTKRVMMCDTSELRLNTVKKLGFEICNVSSENIISKAKEYFGTAPSLLGETADIDCWIDTAGTENIFDDFMQYGKIESCFVAVAVNKALRKLDLLNMTYSQKSIVGSGGYMPEDVRDVQKIMTSGKWNLESIITHEFSIDNLKKSTANGK
;
A
#
# COMPACT_ATOMS: atom_id res chain seq x y z
N GLU A 1 1.05 -11.12 7.08
CA GLU A 1 0.84 -10.94 8.53
C GLU A 1 -0.35 -11.80 9.02
N THR A 2 -0.90 -11.59 10.20
CA THR A 2 -1.82 -12.54 10.82
C THR A 2 -3.08 -11.88 11.37
N ILE A 3 -4.21 -12.59 11.25
CA ILE A 3 -5.39 -12.41 12.08
C ILE A 3 -5.37 -13.49 13.16
N SER A 4 -5.71 -13.13 14.37
CA SER A 4 -5.64 -14.00 15.54
C SER A 4 -6.94 -13.98 16.32
N ARG A 5 -7.15 -15.01 17.15
CA ARG A 5 -8.20 -15.03 18.18
C ARG A 5 -7.55 -15.04 19.55
N VAL A 6 -8.10 -14.26 20.46
CA VAL A 6 -7.65 -14.25 21.86
C VAL A 6 -8.03 -15.58 22.51
N VAL A 7 -7.04 -16.37 22.91
CA VAL A 7 -7.26 -17.67 23.56
C VAL A 7 -7.07 -17.60 25.07
N LYS A 8 -6.25 -16.67 25.56
CA LYS A 8 -6.00 -16.46 27.00
C LYS A 8 -5.66 -15.00 27.27
N ILE A 9 -6.10 -14.50 28.42
CA ILE A 9 -5.89 -13.13 28.88
C ILE A 9 -5.15 -13.16 30.22
N GLY A 10 -4.13 -12.31 30.36
CA GLY A 10 -3.45 -12.08 31.65
C GLY A 10 -4.34 -11.29 32.61
N ASN A 11 -4.13 -11.47 33.91
CA ASN A 11 -4.98 -10.90 34.97
C ASN A 11 -5.12 -9.36 34.90
N ASN A 12 -4.13 -8.67 34.37
CA ASN A 12 -4.10 -7.20 34.28
C ASN A 12 -4.60 -6.67 32.92
N VAL A 13 -5.02 -7.53 31.97
CA VAL A 13 -5.51 -7.14 30.66
C VAL A 13 -7.04 -7.16 30.69
N THR A 14 -7.67 -6.00 30.67
CA THR A 14 -9.13 -5.84 30.81
C THR A 14 -9.82 -5.44 29.51
N GLU A 15 -9.08 -5.05 28.47
CA GLU A 15 -9.62 -4.48 27.25
C GLU A 15 -10.06 -5.51 26.20
N PHE A 16 -9.77 -6.81 26.42
CA PHE A 16 -10.05 -7.88 25.47
C PHE A 16 -10.85 -9.01 26.12
N LYS A 17 -11.54 -9.78 25.28
CA LYS A 17 -12.28 -10.99 25.67
C LYS A 17 -11.70 -12.21 24.99
N VAL A 18 -11.77 -13.38 25.63
CA VAL A 18 -11.47 -14.66 24.97
C VAL A 18 -12.39 -14.82 23.77
N SER A 19 -11.88 -15.39 22.70
CA SER A 19 -12.51 -15.55 21.36
C SER A 19 -12.63 -14.28 20.53
N GLU A 20 -12.26 -13.11 21.02
CA GLU A 20 -12.25 -11.88 20.23
C GLU A 20 -11.26 -12.00 19.07
N ARG A 21 -11.67 -11.58 17.87
CA ARG A 21 -10.80 -11.50 16.67
C ARG A 21 -9.98 -10.24 16.74
N VAL A 22 -8.67 -10.38 16.56
CA VAL A 22 -7.73 -9.26 16.68
C VAL A 22 -6.68 -9.29 15.58
N TYR A 23 -6.21 -8.12 15.21
CA TYR A 23 -5.04 -7.89 14.39
C TYR A 23 -3.89 -7.41 15.30
N PRO A 24 -2.80 -8.19 15.45
CA PRO A 24 -1.61 -7.75 16.16
C PRO A 24 -0.84 -6.70 15.34
N TYR A 25 -0.67 -5.50 15.92
CA TYR A 25 0.05 -4.43 15.26
C TYR A 25 1.57 -4.64 15.40
N PRO A 26 2.30 -4.95 14.33
CA PRO A 26 3.69 -5.42 14.40
C PRO A 26 4.62 -4.50 15.17
N LEU A 27 4.43 -3.18 15.08
CA LEU A 27 5.30 -2.21 15.75
C LEU A 27 5.27 -2.32 17.27
N TYR A 28 4.10 -2.60 17.85
CA TYR A 28 3.90 -2.59 19.31
C TYR A 28 3.55 -3.96 19.91
N ALA A 29 3.24 -4.96 19.08
CA ALA A 29 2.77 -6.25 19.55
C ALA A 29 3.79 -7.00 20.42
N LYS A 30 5.07 -6.77 20.25
CA LYS A 30 6.13 -7.39 21.09
C LYS A 30 6.62 -6.49 22.24
N GLY A 31 6.06 -5.31 22.43
CA GLY A 31 6.50 -4.34 23.41
C GLY A 31 7.89 -3.73 23.15
N ASP A 32 8.51 -4.05 22.02
CA ASP A 32 9.81 -3.52 21.57
C ASP A 32 9.73 -3.23 20.08
N THR A 33 9.79 -1.95 19.71
CA THR A 33 9.67 -1.49 18.31
C THR A 33 10.78 -2.00 17.40
N ARG A 34 11.94 -2.34 17.95
CA ARG A 34 13.06 -2.96 17.20
C ARG A 34 12.73 -4.37 16.72
N ARG A 35 11.70 -4.99 17.28
CA ARG A 35 11.23 -6.34 16.94
C ARG A 35 9.94 -6.34 16.11
N ALA A 36 9.57 -5.23 15.52
CA ALA A 36 8.31 -5.08 14.77
C ALA A 36 8.11 -6.17 13.70
N GLY A 37 9.16 -6.50 12.94
CA GLY A 37 9.10 -7.55 11.91
C GLY A 37 9.13 -8.99 12.42
N THR A 38 9.10 -9.23 13.72
CA THR A 38 9.29 -10.57 14.33
C THR A 38 8.14 -10.99 15.27
N ILE A 39 6.90 -10.64 14.90
CA ILE A 39 5.73 -10.96 15.74
C ILE A 39 5.43 -12.47 15.84
N GLY A 40 5.91 -13.26 14.88
CA GLY A 40 5.73 -14.71 14.88
C GLY A 40 4.44 -15.18 14.21
N GLY A 41 4.04 -14.53 13.11
CA GLY A 41 2.80 -14.82 12.39
C GLY A 41 2.68 -16.25 11.80
N PHE A 42 3.82 -16.97 11.66
CA PHE A 42 3.85 -18.37 11.28
C PHE A 42 3.93 -19.30 12.51
N SER A 43 3.07 -19.09 13.49
CA SER A 43 2.97 -19.90 14.68
C SER A 43 1.52 -20.06 15.11
N GLU A 44 1.20 -21.15 15.82
CA GLU A 44 -0.15 -21.39 16.33
C GLU A 44 -0.58 -20.37 17.37
N TYR A 45 0.37 -19.89 18.18
CA TYR A 45 0.12 -18.93 19.26
C TYR A 45 1.17 -17.81 19.26
N ILE A 46 0.70 -16.62 19.57
CA ILE A 46 1.53 -15.42 19.73
C ILE A 46 1.27 -14.81 21.10
N LEU A 47 2.33 -14.57 21.87
CA LEU A 47 2.23 -13.81 23.12
C LEU A 47 2.37 -12.31 22.83
N ILE A 48 1.36 -11.54 23.21
CA ILE A 48 1.37 -10.08 23.12
C ILE A 48 1.47 -9.52 24.54
N PRO A 49 2.64 -9.06 24.98
CA PRO A 49 2.83 -8.54 26.34
C PRO A 49 2.11 -7.19 26.51
N ASN A 50 1.49 -6.99 27.68
CA ASN A 50 0.80 -5.73 28.03
C ASN A 50 -0.15 -5.24 26.93
N ALA A 51 -0.98 -6.15 26.40
CA ALA A 51 -1.87 -5.88 25.29
C ALA A 51 -2.79 -4.67 25.57
N LYS A 52 -2.83 -3.72 24.62
CA LYS A 52 -3.68 -2.53 24.65
C LYS A 52 -4.44 -2.39 23.33
N ARG A 53 -5.74 -2.10 23.45
CA ARG A 53 -6.63 -1.86 22.31
C ARG A 53 -6.20 -0.61 21.54
N ASN A 54 -6.28 -0.69 20.21
CA ASN A 54 -5.88 0.38 19.29
C ASN A 54 -4.41 0.83 19.43
N HIS A 55 -3.58 -0.02 19.99
CA HIS A 55 -2.16 0.17 20.13
C HIS A 55 -1.40 -1.09 19.70
N SER A 56 -1.31 -2.11 20.56
CA SER A 56 -0.64 -3.38 20.23
C SER A 56 -1.57 -4.38 19.53
N LEU A 57 -2.88 -4.26 19.76
CA LEU A 57 -3.92 -5.09 19.15
C LEU A 57 -5.10 -4.21 18.70
N TYR A 58 -5.63 -4.54 17.53
CA TYR A 58 -6.86 -3.96 16.98
C TYR A 58 -7.94 -5.02 16.89
N ALA A 59 -9.15 -4.71 17.32
CA ALA A 59 -10.30 -5.56 17.04
C ALA A 59 -10.53 -5.62 15.52
N VAL A 60 -10.87 -6.79 15.01
CA VAL A 60 -11.19 -6.99 13.60
C VAL A 60 -12.71 -7.04 13.45
N ASP A 61 -13.23 -6.21 12.55
CA ASP A 61 -14.65 -6.17 12.23
C ASP A 61 -15.15 -7.55 11.76
N GLU A 62 -16.26 -8.04 12.29
CA GLU A 62 -16.79 -9.37 12.00
C GLU A 62 -17.19 -9.56 10.52
N ARG A 63 -17.41 -8.47 9.78
CA ARG A 63 -17.66 -8.50 8.33
C ARG A 63 -16.42 -8.81 7.49
N ILE A 64 -15.22 -8.70 8.06
CA ILE A 64 -13.96 -9.03 7.39
C ILE A 64 -13.72 -10.52 7.57
N SER A 65 -13.67 -11.29 6.48
CA SER A 65 -13.32 -12.73 6.54
C SER A 65 -11.90 -12.94 7.08
N ASP A 66 -11.57 -14.13 7.55
CA ASP A 66 -10.19 -14.43 7.99
C ASP A 66 -9.20 -14.31 6.83
N LYS A 67 -9.60 -14.67 5.60
CA LYS A 67 -8.81 -14.50 4.38
C LYS A 67 -8.49 -13.03 4.11
N LEU A 68 -9.52 -12.19 4.06
CA LEU A 68 -9.36 -10.77 3.82
C LEU A 68 -8.59 -10.10 4.96
N GLY A 69 -8.80 -10.54 6.18
CA GLY A 69 -8.14 -10.02 7.37
C GLY A 69 -6.62 -10.17 7.35
N CYS A 70 -6.08 -11.23 6.71
CA CYS A 70 -4.64 -11.38 6.53
C CYS A 70 -4.02 -10.28 5.66
N LEU A 71 -4.83 -9.55 4.89
CA LEU A 71 -4.39 -8.42 4.08
C LEU A 71 -4.38 -7.08 4.84
N ILE A 72 -4.86 -7.01 6.09
CA ILE A 72 -4.90 -5.74 6.85
C ILE A 72 -3.52 -5.11 6.89
N GLU A 73 -2.48 -5.86 7.26
CA GLU A 73 -1.13 -5.33 7.38
C GLU A 73 -0.59 -4.76 6.05
N PRO A 74 -0.47 -5.52 4.97
CA PRO A 74 0.06 -4.97 3.72
C PRO A 74 -0.83 -3.85 3.15
N PHE A 75 -2.14 -3.88 3.43
CA PHE A 75 -3.03 -2.80 3.04
C PHE A 75 -2.79 -1.52 3.84
N THR A 76 -2.37 -1.60 5.10
CA THR A 76 -2.01 -0.41 5.88
C THR A 76 -0.76 0.28 5.34
N VAL A 77 0.19 -0.47 4.80
CA VAL A 77 1.38 0.10 4.13
C VAL A 77 0.96 0.91 2.89
N GLY A 78 0.11 0.34 2.04
CA GLY A 78 -0.43 1.04 0.86
C GLY A 78 -1.34 2.22 1.23
N CYS A 79 -2.18 2.07 2.26
CA CYS A 79 -3.02 3.15 2.79
C CYS A 79 -2.18 4.33 3.29
N ARG A 80 -1.06 4.05 3.98
CA ARG A 80 -0.10 5.07 4.40
C ARG A 80 0.48 5.81 3.21
N ALA A 81 0.85 5.11 2.14
CA ALA A 81 1.37 5.73 0.92
C ALA A 81 0.33 6.69 0.30
N ALA A 82 -0.91 6.25 0.16
CA ALA A 82 -2.00 7.08 -0.33
C ALA A 82 -2.24 8.32 0.56
N ARG A 83 -2.24 8.15 1.88
CA ARG A 83 -2.37 9.27 2.84
C ARG A 83 -1.20 10.25 2.72
N ARG A 84 0.04 9.76 2.53
CA ARG A 84 1.21 10.63 2.30
C ARG A 84 1.06 11.41 1.00
N ALA A 85 0.52 10.79 -0.05
CA ALA A 85 0.21 11.45 -1.31
C ALA A 85 -0.82 12.57 -1.14
N VAL A 86 -1.96 12.27 -0.51
CA VAL A 86 -3.05 13.24 -0.32
C VAL A 86 -2.64 14.38 0.62
N ASN A 87 -1.86 14.10 1.67
CA ASN A 87 -1.41 15.10 2.64
C ASN A 87 -0.19 15.91 2.17
N SER A 88 0.33 15.68 0.96
CA SER A 88 1.44 16.48 0.42
C SER A 88 1.06 17.94 0.10
N GLY A 89 -0.19 18.33 0.35
CA GLY A 89 -0.70 19.68 0.09
C GLY A 89 -1.17 19.92 -1.34
N LEU A 90 -1.01 18.92 -2.20
CA LEU A 90 -1.45 18.96 -3.59
C LEU A 90 -2.88 18.41 -3.70
N ASN A 91 -3.70 19.01 -4.56
CA ASN A 91 -5.00 18.46 -4.92
C ASN A 91 -4.79 17.15 -5.70
N SER A 92 -4.64 16.05 -4.98
CA SER A 92 -4.40 14.73 -5.58
C SER A 92 -5.66 14.21 -6.28
N THR A 93 -5.94 14.74 -7.47
CA THR A 93 -7.08 14.31 -8.30
C THR A 93 -6.70 13.21 -9.26
N ALA A 94 -5.42 13.11 -9.63
CA ALA A 94 -4.85 12.16 -10.57
C ALA A 94 -3.58 11.51 -10.02
N ALA A 95 -3.55 10.19 -9.97
CA ALA A 95 -2.39 9.46 -9.44
C ALA A 95 -2.03 8.27 -10.33
N VAL A 96 -0.73 8.01 -10.47
CA VAL A 96 -0.20 6.78 -11.04
C VAL A 96 0.46 5.95 -9.94
N VAL A 97 0.20 4.64 -9.94
CA VAL A 97 0.79 3.68 -8.99
C VAL A 97 1.59 2.65 -9.75
N PHE A 98 2.87 2.56 -9.49
CA PHE A 98 3.77 1.57 -10.08
C PHE A 98 3.88 0.34 -9.18
N GLY A 99 3.60 -0.82 -9.78
CA GLY A 99 3.50 -2.11 -9.12
C GLY A 99 2.05 -2.50 -8.79
N CYS A 100 1.57 -3.56 -9.43
CA CYS A 100 0.24 -4.14 -9.19
C CYS A 100 0.28 -5.32 -8.19
N GLY A 101 1.23 -5.28 -7.25
CA GLY A 101 1.26 -6.18 -6.09
C GLY A 101 0.29 -5.72 -4.99
N THR A 102 0.26 -6.44 -3.88
CA THR A 102 -0.66 -6.19 -2.75
C THR A 102 -0.57 -4.76 -2.23
N ILE A 103 0.64 -4.21 -2.07
CA ILE A 103 0.86 -2.84 -1.58
C ILE A 103 0.38 -1.80 -2.61
N GLY A 104 0.66 -2.01 -3.91
CA GLY A 104 0.19 -1.10 -4.96
C GLY A 104 -1.33 -1.09 -5.08
N ILE A 105 -1.97 -2.26 -5.03
CA ILE A 105 -3.44 -2.36 -5.01
C ILE A 105 -4.01 -1.62 -3.78
N ALA A 106 -3.42 -1.83 -2.62
CA ALA A 106 -3.83 -1.15 -1.39
C ALA A 106 -3.71 0.38 -1.51
N ALA A 107 -2.61 0.88 -2.08
CA ALA A 107 -2.41 2.31 -2.32
C ALA A 107 -3.46 2.86 -3.29
N ALA A 108 -3.73 2.19 -4.41
CA ALA A 108 -4.71 2.61 -5.39
C ALA A 108 -6.15 2.64 -4.81
N VAL A 109 -6.53 1.61 -4.08
CA VAL A 109 -7.83 1.53 -3.40
C VAL A 109 -7.97 2.63 -2.34
N ALA A 110 -6.91 2.87 -1.54
CA ALA A 110 -6.91 3.93 -0.52
C ALA A 110 -6.95 5.33 -1.15
N LEU A 111 -6.25 5.57 -2.27
CA LEU A 111 -6.38 6.82 -3.04
C LEU A 111 -7.83 7.09 -3.44
N LYS A 112 -8.50 6.07 -4.00
CA LYS A 112 -9.93 6.18 -4.35
C LYS A 112 -10.81 6.43 -3.13
N TYR A 113 -10.52 5.78 -2.01
CA TYR A 113 -11.23 5.97 -0.75
C TYR A 113 -11.04 7.40 -0.21
N PHE A 114 -9.86 7.99 -0.34
CA PHE A 114 -9.56 9.37 0.06
C PHE A 114 -10.02 10.43 -0.96
N GLY A 115 -10.65 10.01 -2.06
CA GLY A 115 -11.29 10.94 -3.01
C GLY A 115 -10.50 11.24 -4.28
N THR A 116 -9.36 10.59 -4.52
CA THR A 116 -8.62 10.72 -5.79
C THR A 116 -9.51 10.23 -6.94
N LYS A 117 -9.75 11.10 -7.92
CA LYS A 117 -10.74 10.85 -8.98
C LYS A 117 -10.26 9.84 -10.02
N ARG A 118 -9.02 9.95 -10.45
CA ARG A 118 -8.42 9.12 -11.51
C ARG A 118 -7.15 8.44 -10.96
N VAL A 119 -7.10 7.13 -11.07
CA VAL A 119 -5.93 6.32 -10.65
C VAL A 119 -5.62 5.35 -11.78
N MET A 120 -4.37 5.36 -12.25
CA MET A 120 -3.84 4.40 -13.20
C MET A 120 -2.82 3.52 -12.49
N MET A 121 -2.85 2.22 -12.78
CA MET A 121 -1.91 1.26 -12.22
C MET A 121 -0.98 0.71 -13.31
N CYS A 122 0.32 0.67 -13.02
CA CYS A 122 1.36 0.28 -13.96
C CYS A 122 2.10 -0.96 -13.46
N ASP A 123 2.30 -1.94 -14.34
CA ASP A 123 3.11 -3.14 -14.08
C ASP A 123 3.64 -3.68 -15.41
N THR A 124 4.54 -4.65 -15.36
CA THR A 124 4.99 -5.41 -16.52
C THR A 124 4.24 -6.73 -16.67
N SER A 125 3.54 -7.20 -15.64
CA SER A 125 2.84 -8.48 -15.59
C SER A 125 1.38 -8.35 -16.03
N GLU A 126 1.04 -8.92 -17.18
CA GLU A 126 -0.34 -9.00 -17.69
C GLU A 126 -1.32 -9.63 -16.67
N LEU A 127 -0.88 -10.65 -15.94
CA LEU A 127 -1.71 -11.30 -14.91
C LEU A 127 -2.11 -10.31 -13.81
N ARG A 128 -1.15 -9.52 -13.31
CA ARG A 128 -1.39 -8.50 -12.28
C ARG A 128 -2.23 -7.35 -12.82
N LEU A 129 -1.94 -6.89 -14.02
CA LEU A 129 -2.72 -5.84 -14.69
C LEU A 129 -4.18 -6.27 -14.88
N ASN A 130 -4.42 -7.50 -15.31
CA ASN A 130 -5.78 -8.03 -15.45
C ASN A 130 -6.51 -8.10 -14.10
N THR A 131 -5.80 -8.39 -13.01
CA THR A 131 -6.39 -8.39 -11.66
C THR A 131 -6.85 -6.99 -11.26
N VAL A 132 -6.01 -5.98 -11.42
CA VAL A 132 -6.37 -4.60 -11.05
C VAL A 132 -7.40 -3.97 -11.99
N LYS A 133 -7.41 -4.38 -13.26
CA LYS A 133 -8.47 -3.99 -14.21
C LYS A 133 -9.85 -4.48 -13.77
N LYS A 134 -9.94 -5.71 -13.25
CA LYS A 134 -11.19 -6.26 -12.67
C LYS A 134 -11.63 -5.51 -11.41
N LEU A 135 -10.71 -4.86 -10.70
CA LEU A 135 -11.02 -3.98 -9.56
C LEU A 135 -11.48 -2.56 -10.01
N GLY A 136 -11.50 -2.29 -11.32
CA GLY A 136 -11.99 -1.04 -11.88
C GLY A 136 -10.94 0.06 -12.05
N PHE A 137 -9.66 -0.28 -12.08
CA PHE A 137 -8.58 0.67 -12.35
C PHE A 137 -8.20 0.72 -13.82
N GLU A 138 -7.79 1.90 -14.29
CA GLU A 138 -7.06 2.05 -15.55
C GLU A 138 -5.69 1.42 -15.42
N ILE A 139 -5.17 0.83 -16.50
CA ILE A 139 -3.92 0.10 -16.49
C ILE A 139 -2.97 0.58 -17.59
N CYS A 140 -1.66 0.40 -17.34
CA CYS A 140 -0.61 0.58 -18.33
C CYS A 140 0.42 -0.54 -18.19
N ASN A 141 0.67 -1.28 -19.27
CA ASN A 141 1.76 -2.25 -19.31
C ASN A 141 3.05 -1.55 -19.75
N VAL A 142 3.86 -1.16 -18.77
CA VAL A 142 5.09 -0.39 -19.03
C VAL A 142 6.21 -1.18 -19.73
N SER A 143 6.02 -2.47 -20.01
CA SER A 143 6.92 -3.24 -20.89
C SER A 143 6.62 -3.08 -22.37
N SER A 144 5.40 -2.68 -22.73
CA SER A 144 4.91 -2.58 -24.11
C SER A 144 4.29 -1.23 -24.46
N GLU A 145 3.94 -0.41 -23.48
CA GLU A 145 3.31 0.89 -23.64
C GLU A 145 4.20 2.01 -23.10
N ASN A 146 4.17 3.18 -23.76
CA ASN A 146 4.80 4.38 -23.23
C ASN A 146 3.90 5.00 -22.16
N ILE A 147 4.37 5.03 -20.92
CA ILE A 147 3.60 5.52 -19.77
C ILE A 147 3.12 6.97 -19.95
N ILE A 148 3.95 7.86 -20.50
CA ILE A 148 3.60 9.27 -20.64
C ILE A 148 2.51 9.47 -21.70
N SER A 149 2.61 8.77 -22.82
CA SER A 149 1.58 8.80 -23.86
C SER A 149 0.25 8.27 -23.33
N LYS A 150 0.27 7.09 -22.69
CA LYS A 150 -0.92 6.48 -22.09
C LYS A 150 -1.54 7.36 -21.01
N ALA A 151 -0.71 7.97 -20.18
CA ALA A 151 -1.15 8.86 -19.12
C ALA A 151 -1.76 10.17 -19.67
N LYS A 152 -1.21 10.74 -20.76
CA LYS A 152 -1.82 11.90 -21.43
C LYS A 152 -3.23 11.59 -21.95
N GLU A 153 -3.44 10.40 -22.53
CA GLU A 153 -4.76 9.96 -22.98
C GLU A 153 -5.77 9.87 -21.81
N TYR A 154 -5.35 9.35 -20.66
CA TYR A 154 -6.23 9.10 -19.53
C TYR A 154 -6.41 10.31 -18.61
N PHE A 155 -5.33 11.04 -18.31
CA PHE A 155 -5.35 12.17 -17.38
C PHE A 155 -5.47 13.53 -18.07
N GLY A 156 -5.15 13.63 -19.36
CA GLY A 156 -4.95 14.88 -20.03
C GLY A 156 -3.52 15.40 -19.88
N THR A 157 -3.30 16.66 -20.22
CA THR A 157 -1.99 17.28 -20.28
C THR A 157 -1.84 18.44 -19.30
N ALA A 158 -0.60 18.68 -18.84
CA ALA A 158 -0.24 19.76 -17.94
C ALA A 158 1.18 20.27 -18.26
N PRO A 159 1.54 21.50 -17.84
CA PRO A 159 2.88 22.03 -18.08
C PRO A 159 3.94 21.31 -17.22
N SER A 160 5.13 21.13 -17.79
CA SER A 160 6.37 20.77 -17.11
C SER A 160 7.48 21.70 -17.55
N LEU A 161 8.68 21.59 -16.93
CA LEU A 161 9.83 22.39 -17.37
C LEU A 161 10.31 22.07 -18.78
N LEU A 162 10.01 20.85 -19.27
CA LEU A 162 10.41 20.38 -20.60
C LEU A 162 9.27 20.48 -21.63
N GLY A 163 8.20 21.23 -21.32
CA GLY A 163 7.03 21.36 -22.16
C GLY A 163 5.81 20.62 -21.60
N GLU A 164 4.93 20.15 -22.48
CA GLU A 164 3.68 19.51 -22.10
C GLU A 164 3.89 18.03 -21.69
N THR A 165 3.37 17.65 -20.54
CA THR A 165 3.41 16.29 -20.01
C THR A 165 2.02 15.79 -19.60
N ALA A 166 1.94 14.58 -19.00
CA ALA A 166 0.70 14.04 -18.46
C ALA A 166 0.29 14.77 -17.16
N ASP A 167 -1.01 15.03 -16.98
CA ASP A 167 -1.59 15.68 -15.80
C ASP A 167 -1.69 14.71 -14.61
N ILE A 168 -0.53 14.35 -14.05
CA ILE A 168 -0.41 13.44 -12.90
C ILE A 168 0.04 14.24 -11.68
N ASP A 169 -0.80 14.29 -10.64
CA ASP A 169 -0.46 14.96 -9.37
C ASP A 169 0.50 14.14 -8.54
N CYS A 170 0.27 12.83 -8.47
CA CYS A 170 1.01 11.91 -7.61
C CYS A 170 1.53 10.68 -8.34
N TRP A 171 2.81 10.36 -8.10
CA TRP A 171 3.50 9.17 -8.57
C TRP A 171 3.85 8.31 -7.36
N ILE A 172 3.26 7.12 -7.22
CA ILE A 172 3.51 6.22 -6.09
C ILE A 172 4.33 5.04 -6.57
N ASP A 173 5.54 4.90 -6.06
CA ASP A 173 6.44 3.80 -6.41
C ASP A 173 6.37 2.68 -5.36
N THR A 174 5.69 1.58 -5.70
CA THR A 174 5.67 0.33 -4.94
C THR A 174 6.47 -0.80 -5.60
N ALA A 175 7.07 -0.54 -6.76
CA ALA A 175 7.87 -1.50 -7.53
C ALA A 175 9.37 -1.37 -7.26
N GLY A 176 9.88 -0.16 -7.06
CA GLY A 176 11.27 0.10 -6.75
C GLY A 176 12.24 -0.04 -7.92
N THR A 177 11.76 0.02 -9.17
CA THR A 177 12.61 -0.03 -10.34
C THR A 177 13.30 1.31 -10.59
N GLU A 178 14.48 1.27 -11.24
CA GLU A 178 15.34 2.46 -11.34
C GLU A 178 14.70 3.60 -12.12
N ASN A 179 14.06 3.30 -13.21
CA ASN A 179 13.52 4.27 -14.15
C ASN A 179 12.32 5.09 -13.61
N ILE A 180 11.55 4.57 -12.65
CA ILE A 180 10.33 5.27 -12.18
C ILE A 180 10.66 6.64 -11.58
N PHE A 181 11.72 6.72 -10.78
CA PHE A 181 12.14 7.98 -10.19
C PHE A 181 12.71 8.94 -11.26
N ASP A 182 13.50 8.42 -12.19
CA ASP A 182 14.09 9.20 -13.28
C ASP A 182 13.00 9.75 -14.21
N ASP A 183 12.00 8.93 -14.54
CA ASP A 183 10.81 9.34 -15.29
C ASP A 183 10.01 10.43 -14.57
N PHE A 184 9.82 10.31 -13.25
CA PHE A 184 9.19 11.36 -12.45
C PHE A 184 9.98 12.68 -12.52
N MET A 185 11.28 12.63 -12.37
CA MET A 185 12.12 13.83 -12.43
C MET A 185 12.05 14.47 -13.82
N GLN A 186 12.04 13.68 -14.87
CA GLN A 186 12.01 14.17 -16.25
C GLN A 186 10.61 14.61 -16.68
N TYR A 187 9.57 13.82 -16.41
CA TYR A 187 8.23 13.99 -16.97
C TYR A 187 7.16 14.44 -15.97
N GLY A 188 7.47 14.46 -14.67
CA GLY A 188 6.53 14.96 -13.67
C GLY A 188 6.15 16.42 -13.97
N LYS A 189 4.85 16.74 -13.89
CA LYS A 189 4.36 18.11 -14.06
C LYS A 189 4.84 19.03 -12.95
N ILE A 190 4.67 20.33 -13.14
CA ILE A 190 4.88 21.34 -12.07
C ILE A 190 3.98 20.99 -10.88
N GLU A 191 4.52 21.13 -9.65
CA GLU A 191 3.85 20.81 -8.39
C GLU A 191 3.42 19.35 -8.22
N SER A 192 4.06 18.39 -8.91
CA SER A 192 3.78 16.96 -8.69
C SER A 192 4.57 16.37 -7.52
N CYS A 193 4.07 15.25 -6.98
CA CYS A 193 4.64 14.55 -5.84
C CYS A 193 5.06 13.12 -6.21
N PHE A 194 6.26 12.72 -5.75
CA PHE A 194 6.72 11.34 -5.78
C PHE A 194 6.65 10.73 -4.38
N VAL A 195 5.98 9.58 -4.23
CA VAL A 195 5.90 8.85 -2.97
C VAL A 195 6.71 7.56 -3.07
N ALA A 196 7.84 7.52 -2.35
CA ALA A 196 8.71 6.35 -2.28
C ALA A 196 8.18 5.37 -1.22
N VAL A 197 7.74 4.18 -1.66
CA VAL A 197 7.21 3.11 -0.80
C VAL A 197 8.09 1.87 -0.88
N ALA A 198 8.54 1.52 -2.06
CA ALA A 198 9.36 0.34 -2.29
C ALA A 198 10.67 0.39 -1.49
N VAL A 199 11.03 -0.74 -0.88
CA VAL A 199 12.31 -0.88 -0.17
C VAL A 199 13.43 -1.01 -1.19
N ASN A 200 14.14 0.08 -1.45
CA ASN A 200 15.26 0.13 -2.37
C ASN A 200 16.49 0.73 -1.68
N LYS A 201 17.67 0.09 -1.84
CA LYS A 201 18.95 0.56 -1.29
C LYS A 201 19.77 1.39 -2.30
N ALA A 202 19.31 1.50 -3.55
CA ALA A 202 20.02 2.22 -4.59
C ALA A 202 19.98 3.74 -4.33
N LEU A 203 21.11 4.39 -4.45
CA LEU A 203 21.22 5.84 -4.42
C LEU A 203 20.75 6.43 -5.75
N ARG A 204 20.02 7.54 -5.67
CA ARG A 204 19.55 8.30 -6.83
C ARG A 204 20.16 9.69 -6.84
N LYS A 205 20.48 10.17 -8.03
CA LYS A 205 20.91 11.55 -8.24
C LYS A 205 19.66 12.44 -8.28
N LEU A 206 19.73 13.56 -7.59
CA LEU A 206 18.66 14.55 -7.57
C LEU A 206 19.14 15.82 -8.26
N ASP A 207 18.42 16.26 -9.29
CA ASP A 207 18.61 17.57 -9.91
C ASP A 207 17.85 18.62 -9.09
N LEU A 208 18.58 19.36 -8.26
CA LEU A 208 18.00 20.39 -7.39
C LEU A 208 17.48 21.59 -8.20
N LEU A 209 18.06 21.89 -9.37
CA LEU A 209 17.56 22.96 -10.22
C LEU A 209 16.17 22.62 -10.76
N ASN A 210 16.02 21.37 -11.26
CA ASN A 210 14.72 20.86 -11.71
C ASN A 210 13.69 20.88 -10.56
N MET A 211 14.07 20.40 -9.37
CA MET A 211 13.21 20.41 -8.18
C MET A 211 12.73 21.82 -7.84
N THR A 212 13.64 22.80 -7.85
CA THR A 212 13.33 24.19 -7.51
C THR A 212 12.32 24.80 -8.46
N TYR A 213 12.58 24.73 -9.75
CA TYR A 213 11.72 25.40 -10.73
C TYR A 213 10.44 24.61 -11.04
N SER A 214 10.42 23.29 -10.91
CA SER A 214 9.20 22.49 -11.08
C SER A 214 8.36 22.41 -9.80
N GLN A 215 8.86 22.90 -8.65
CA GLN A 215 8.18 22.83 -7.35
C GLN A 215 7.73 21.40 -6.98
N LYS A 216 8.45 20.38 -7.49
CA LYS A 216 8.17 18.97 -7.21
C LYS A 216 8.46 18.64 -5.75
N SER A 217 7.80 17.63 -5.23
CA SER A 217 8.07 17.09 -3.89
C SER A 217 8.37 15.59 -3.93
N ILE A 218 9.21 15.15 -2.99
CA ILE A 218 9.54 13.74 -2.77
C ILE A 218 9.20 13.39 -1.33
N VAL A 219 8.38 12.36 -1.14
CA VAL A 219 7.83 11.97 0.15
C VAL A 219 8.12 10.48 0.40
N GLY A 220 8.78 10.18 1.51
CA GLY A 220 8.95 8.79 1.96
C GLY A 220 7.67 8.26 2.63
N SER A 221 7.37 6.98 2.41
CA SER A 221 6.29 6.28 3.09
C SER A 221 6.80 4.95 3.63
N GLY A 222 7.28 4.95 4.89
CA GLY A 222 7.72 3.77 5.62
C GLY A 222 6.77 3.44 6.76
N GLY A 223 6.46 2.14 6.94
CA GLY A 223 5.53 1.68 7.98
C GLY A 223 4.11 2.21 7.77
N TYR A 224 3.37 2.37 8.88
CA TYR A 224 2.00 2.89 8.90
C TYR A 224 1.64 3.36 10.31
N MET A 225 0.50 4.01 10.45
CA MET A 225 0.01 4.60 11.69
C MET A 225 -1.35 3.98 12.09
N PRO A 226 -1.80 4.13 13.35
CA PRO A 226 -3.08 3.59 13.81
C PRO A 226 -4.30 4.01 12.99
N GLU A 227 -4.31 5.21 12.45
CA GLU A 227 -5.39 5.66 11.57
C GLU A 227 -5.45 4.85 10.27
N ASP A 228 -4.31 4.41 9.73
CA ASP A 228 -4.27 3.60 8.52
C ASP A 228 -4.91 2.23 8.75
N VAL A 229 -4.71 1.60 9.93
CA VAL A 229 -5.38 0.35 10.30
C VAL A 229 -6.90 0.51 10.33
N ARG A 230 -7.39 1.60 10.92
CA ARG A 230 -8.83 1.87 10.98
C ARG A 230 -9.44 2.12 9.61
N ASP A 231 -8.75 2.88 8.76
CA ASP A 231 -9.27 3.18 7.43
C ASP A 231 -9.21 1.96 6.51
N VAL A 232 -8.19 1.11 6.62
CA VAL A 232 -8.14 -0.18 5.89
C VAL A 232 -9.35 -1.06 6.26
N GLN A 233 -9.71 -1.19 7.53
CA GLN A 233 -10.89 -1.96 7.91
C GLN A 233 -12.19 -1.34 7.33
N LYS A 234 -12.33 -0.01 7.30
CA LYS A 234 -13.46 0.68 6.65
C LYS A 234 -13.48 0.42 5.14
N ILE A 235 -12.33 0.44 4.48
CA ILE A 235 -12.19 0.11 3.06
C ILE A 235 -12.68 -1.33 2.82
N MET A 236 -12.18 -2.29 3.60
CA MET A 236 -12.52 -3.71 3.47
C MET A 236 -14.01 -3.97 3.71
N THR A 237 -14.62 -3.26 4.66
CA THR A 237 -16.06 -3.42 4.98
C THR A 237 -16.99 -2.59 4.09
N SER A 238 -16.45 -1.73 3.21
CA SER A 238 -17.24 -0.88 2.31
C SER A 238 -17.97 -1.66 1.21
N GLY A 239 -17.51 -2.86 0.88
CA GLY A 239 -18.04 -3.68 -0.23
C GLY A 239 -17.79 -3.10 -1.63
N LYS A 240 -17.00 -2.01 -1.75
CA LYS A 240 -16.75 -1.35 -3.04
C LYS A 240 -15.84 -2.13 -3.97
N TRP A 241 -14.93 -2.95 -3.41
CA TRP A 241 -13.95 -3.72 -4.16
C TRP A 241 -13.95 -5.17 -3.70
N ASN A 242 -13.88 -6.11 -4.62
CA ASN A 242 -13.68 -7.52 -4.31
C ASN A 242 -12.21 -7.79 -3.99
N LEU A 243 -11.77 -7.41 -2.78
CA LEU A 243 -10.37 -7.50 -2.37
C LEU A 243 -9.90 -8.94 -2.12
N GLU A 244 -10.80 -9.88 -1.84
CA GLU A 244 -10.43 -11.29 -1.74
C GLU A 244 -9.94 -11.87 -3.07
N SER A 245 -10.32 -11.29 -4.20
CA SER A 245 -9.89 -11.73 -5.53
C SER A 245 -8.38 -11.59 -5.79
N ILE A 246 -7.67 -10.83 -4.95
CA ILE A 246 -6.20 -10.71 -5.06
C ILE A 246 -5.45 -11.86 -4.37
N ILE A 247 -6.14 -12.68 -3.57
CA ILE A 247 -5.58 -13.85 -2.91
C ILE A 247 -5.55 -14.99 -3.92
N THR A 248 -4.36 -15.37 -4.35
CA THR A 248 -4.17 -16.34 -5.44
C THR A 248 -4.01 -17.78 -4.96
N HIS A 249 -3.48 -17.98 -3.75
CA HIS A 249 -3.17 -19.32 -3.22
C HIS A 249 -3.43 -19.39 -1.71
N GLU A 250 -3.80 -20.59 -1.26
CA GLU A 250 -3.93 -20.95 0.15
C GLU A 250 -3.12 -22.22 0.42
N PHE A 251 -2.37 -22.21 1.51
CA PHE A 251 -1.56 -23.33 1.91
C PHE A 251 -1.76 -23.61 3.41
N SER A 252 -1.79 -24.88 3.80
CA SER A 252 -1.66 -25.25 5.21
C SER A 252 -0.27 -24.90 5.74
N ILE A 253 -0.16 -24.66 7.04
CA ILE A 253 1.14 -24.36 7.69
C ILE A 253 2.17 -25.48 7.46
N ASP A 254 1.72 -26.74 7.37
CA ASP A 254 2.58 -27.89 7.08
C ASP A 254 3.21 -27.84 5.68
N ASN A 255 2.60 -27.10 4.76
CA ASN A 255 3.08 -26.88 3.40
C ASN A 255 3.82 -25.56 3.19
N LEU A 256 4.30 -24.92 4.24
CA LEU A 256 4.97 -23.61 4.19
C LEU A 256 6.13 -23.55 3.19
N LYS A 257 6.93 -24.62 3.04
CA LYS A 257 8.01 -24.69 2.04
C LYS A 257 7.51 -24.59 0.60
N LYS A 258 6.31 -25.12 0.31
CA LYS A 258 5.69 -25.02 -1.02
C LYS A 258 5.17 -23.62 -1.29
N SER A 259 4.66 -22.92 -0.27
CA SER A 259 4.16 -21.55 -0.40
C SER A 259 5.27 -20.56 -0.78
N THR A 260 6.47 -20.74 -0.24
CA THR A 260 7.62 -19.88 -0.54
C THR A 260 8.21 -20.11 -1.94
N ALA A 261 8.02 -21.30 -2.53
CA ALA A 261 8.49 -21.61 -3.88
C ALA A 261 7.60 -21.02 -4.99
N ASN A 262 6.30 -20.85 -4.73
CA ASN A 262 5.31 -20.36 -5.70
C ASN A 262 5.12 -18.84 -5.66
N GLY A 263 5.73 -18.15 -4.70
CA GLY A 263 5.63 -16.70 -4.51
C GLY A 263 6.70 -15.87 -5.23
N LYS A 264 7.40 -16.45 -6.21
CA LYS A 264 8.38 -15.73 -7.04
C LYS A 264 7.80 -15.28 -8.36
#